data_08c76d29411f80d42f9554638c9724ca
#
_entry.id   08c76d29411f80d42f9554638c9724ca
#
_cell.length_a   1.000
_cell.length_b   1.000
_cell.length_c   1.000
_cell.angle_alpha   90.00
_cell.angle_beta   90.00
_cell.angle_gamma   90.00
#
_symmetry.space_group_name_H-M   'P 1'
#
loop_
_entity.id
_entity.type
_entity.pdbx_description
1 polymer ?
#
loop_
_entity_poly.entity_id
_entity_poly.type
_entity_poly.pdbx_seq_one_letter_code
_entity_poly.pdbx_strand_id
1 'polypeptide(L)'
;IKIYQSRPRSYRELPLRLAEFGSVYRFEQSGELHGVMRVRGFTQDDAHIFCTEEQVGDEFRECVEMTRFVLRTLGFENYRVRLGFRDPNSSKYVGSPEVWDRAEATLERVCGEMELPNVSIERGDAAFYGPKVDFVVNDCLGRPWQLGTVQLDYNLPSEQRFALEYIGPDNRPHRPVMIHRAPFGSFERFMGILIEHFAAAFP
;
A
#
# COMPACT_ATOMS: atom_id res chain seq x y z
N ILE A 1 5.23 4.63 12.96
CA ILE A 1 4.43 4.71 14.20
C ILE A 1 5.19 5.44 15.29
N LYS A 2 6.43 5.04 15.67
CA LYS A 2 7.18 5.71 16.74
C LYS A 2 7.45 7.19 16.50
N ILE A 3 7.69 7.60 15.24
CA ILE A 3 7.82 9.01 14.87
C ILE A 3 6.49 9.75 15.08
N TYR A 4 5.37 9.14 14.74
CA TYR A 4 4.05 9.72 14.99
C TYR A 4 3.83 9.92 16.50
N GLN A 5 4.13 8.92 17.32
CA GLN A 5 3.97 8.92 18.78
C GLN A 5 4.99 9.78 19.54
N SER A 6 6.00 10.33 18.87
CA SER A 6 7.08 11.08 19.55
C SER A 6 6.60 12.37 20.25
N ARG A 7 5.41 12.87 19.85
CA ARG A 7 4.75 14.02 20.48
C ARG A 7 3.23 13.97 20.23
N PRO A 8 2.43 14.70 21.02
CA PRO A 8 1.01 14.88 20.74
C PRO A 8 0.77 15.47 19.34
N ARG A 9 -0.30 15.05 18.67
CA ARG A 9 -0.66 15.50 17.32
C ARG A 9 -1.98 16.27 17.33
N SER A 10 -2.09 17.25 16.45
CA SER A 10 -3.32 17.99 16.16
C SER A 10 -3.82 17.66 14.76
N TYR A 11 -5.13 17.74 14.55
CA TYR A 11 -5.74 17.62 13.20
C TYR A 11 -5.13 18.56 12.17
N ARG A 12 -4.58 19.72 12.61
CA ARG A 12 -3.92 20.71 11.73
C ARG A 12 -2.59 20.21 11.16
N GLU A 13 -2.01 19.17 11.72
CA GLU A 13 -0.76 18.56 11.27
C GLU A 13 -1.01 17.37 10.33
N LEU A 14 -2.29 17.01 10.14
CA LEU A 14 -2.69 15.91 9.24
C LEU A 14 -3.12 16.49 7.88
N PRO A 15 -2.79 15.81 6.78
CA PRO A 15 -2.10 14.52 6.72
C PRO A 15 -0.60 14.64 7.03
N LEU A 16 -0.07 13.72 7.84
CA LEU A 16 1.36 13.57 8.07
C LEU A 16 1.90 12.46 7.18
N ARG A 17 2.82 12.83 6.27
CA ARG A 17 3.41 11.90 5.30
C ARG A 17 4.88 11.67 5.65
N LEU A 18 5.24 10.42 5.89
CA LEU A 18 6.60 10.00 6.20
C LEU A 18 7.06 8.97 5.17
N ALA A 19 8.23 9.17 4.59
CA ALA A 19 8.78 8.28 3.56
C ALA A 19 10.28 8.08 3.74
N GLU A 20 10.76 6.90 3.37
CA GLU A 20 12.18 6.58 3.31
C GLU A 20 12.47 5.54 2.22
N PHE A 21 13.72 5.44 1.80
CA PHE A 21 14.23 4.24 1.14
C PHE A 21 14.83 3.36 2.23
N GLY A 22 13.98 2.44 2.72
CA GLY A 22 14.29 1.66 3.92
C GLY A 22 14.70 0.22 3.60
N SER A 23 15.65 -0.31 4.40
CA SER A 23 15.99 -1.73 4.35
C SER A 23 14.94 -2.55 5.08
N VAL A 24 14.39 -3.56 4.41
CA VAL A 24 13.38 -4.48 4.92
C VAL A 24 13.94 -5.89 4.94
N TYR A 25 13.70 -6.60 6.04
CA TYR A 25 14.12 -7.99 6.20
C TYR A 25 12.89 -8.88 6.45
N ARG A 26 12.79 -9.95 5.67
CA ARG A 26 11.73 -10.94 5.83
C ARG A 26 12.33 -12.33 5.93
N PHE A 27 11.84 -13.16 6.82
CA PHE A 27 12.35 -14.53 7.00
C PHE A 27 12.12 -15.39 5.77
N GLU A 28 11.01 -15.21 5.07
CA GLU A 28 10.54 -15.98 3.92
C GLU A 28 10.52 -17.50 4.18
N GLN A 29 9.53 -18.18 3.65
CA GLN A 29 9.45 -19.62 3.79
C GLN A 29 10.46 -20.33 2.87
N SER A 30 10.78 -21.59 3.21
CA SER A 30 11.65 -22.43 2.38
C SER A 30 11.03 -22.63 1.00
N GLY A 31 11.84 -22.45 -0.05
CA GLY A 31 11.41 -22.61 -1.44
C GLY A 31 10.80 -21.35 -2.10
N GLU A 32 10.59 -20.25 -1.35
CA GLU A 32 10.01 -19.02 -1.90
C GLU A 32 11.04 -18.04 -2.50
N LEU A 33 12.31 -18.21 -2.18
CA LEU A 33 13.36 -17.33 -2.70
C LEU A 33 13.55 -17.53 -4.20
N HIS A 34 13.65 -16.41 -4.94
CA HIS A 34 13.74 -16.44 -6.39
C HIS A 34 14.62 -15.30 -6.93
N GLY A 35 15.93 -15.54 -7.07
CA GLY A 35 16.87 -14.54 -7.57
C GLY A 35 16.71 -13.18 -6.89
N VAL A 36 16.74 -12.10 -7.66
CA VAL A 36 16.45 -10.75 -7.15
C VAL A 36 14.95 -10.47 -6.99
N MET A 37 14.10 -11.34 -7.50
CA MET A 37 12.64 -11.14 -7.50
C MET A 37 12.01 -11.37 -6.13
N ARG A 38 12.58 -12.27 -5.31
CA ARG A 38 12.13 -12.52 -3.95
C ARG A 38 13.32 -12.87 -3.04
N VAL A 39 13.71 -11.93 -2.22
CA VAL A 39 14.91 -11.97 -1.37
C VAL A 39 14.53 -11.71 0.09
N ARG A 40 15.41 -12.09 1.02
CA ARG A 40 15.19 -11.89 2.46
C ARG A 40 15.51 -10.48 2.94
N GLY A 41 16.43 -9.80 2.26
CA GLY A 41 16.79 -8.41 2.54
C GLY A 41 16.64 -7.59 1.27
N PHE A 42 15.88 -6.52 1.31
CA PHE A 42 15.61 -5.66 0.15
C PHE A 42 15.39 -4.21 0.58
N THR A 43 15.50 -3.30 -0.39
CA THR A 43 15.18 -1.90 -0.20
C THR A 43 13.78 -1.61 -0.69
N GLN A 44 13.01 -0.85 0.07
CA GLN A 44 11.66 -0.43 -0.27
C GLN A 44 11.54 1.10 -0.21
N ASP A 45 10.79 1.66 -1.15
CA ASP A 45 10.35 3.06 -1.14
C ASP A 45 9.11 3.21 -0.25
N ASP A 46 9.32 2.93 1.03
CA ASP A 46 8.26 2.81 2.02
C ASP A 46 7.77 4.18 2.48
N ALA A 47 6.46 4.35 2.51
CA ALA A 47 5.85 5.55 3.08
C ALA A 47 4.58 5.22 3.86
N HIS A 48 4.37 6.03 4.89
CA HIS A 48 3.21 5.94 5.77
C HIS A 48 2.56 7.30 5.90
N ILE A 49 1.30 7.38 5.53
CA ILE A 49 0.47 8.56 5.65
C ILE A 49 -0.47 8.37 6.83
N PHE A 50 -0.50 9.35 7.72
CA PHE A 50 -1.46 9.43 8.82
C PHE A 50 -2.43 10.55 8.50
N CYS A 51 -3.71 10.26 8.39
CA CYS A 51 -4.72 11.23 7.97
C CYS A 51 -6.00 11.11 8.80
N THR A 52 -6.88 12.09 8.67
CA THR A 52 -8.24 11.99 9.22
C THR A 52 -9.11 11.12 8.31
N GLU A 53 -10.26 10.67 8.79
CA GLU A 53 -11.22 9.88 8.00
C GLU A 53 -11.64 10.62 6.72
N GLU A 54 -11.85 11.93 6.81
CA GLU A 54 -12.29 12.76 5.68
C GLU A 54 -11.19 12.89 4.61
N GLN A 55 -9.93 12.79 4.99
CA GLN A 55 -8.78 12.89 4.09
C GLN A 55 -8.46 11.58 3.38
N VAL A 56 -8.99 10.43 3.85
CA VAL A 56 -8.61 9.10 3.33
C VAL A 56 -8.75 9.01 1.82
N GLY A 57 -9.89 9.46 1.27
CA GLY A 57 -10.16 9.33 -0.16
C GLY A 57 -9.13 10.06 -1.03
N ASP A 58 -8.79 11.28 -0.65
CA ASP A 58 -7.84 12.11 -1.39
C ASP A 58 -6.42 11.60 -1.22
N GLU A 59 -6.00 11.28 0.00
CA GLU A 59 -4.66 10.75 0.25
C GLU A 59 -4.43 9.39 -0.42
N PHE A 60 -5.46 8.54 -0.45
CA PHE A 60 -5.38 7.26 -1.15
C PHE A 60 -5.26 7.46 -2.67
N ARG A 61 -6.05 8.38 -3.24
CA ARG A 61 -5.96 8.76 -4.65
C ARG A 61 -4.56 9.25 -5.03
N GLU A 62 -3.98 10.13 -4.23
CA GLU A 62 -2.62 10.65 -4.44
C GLU A 62 -1.55 9.54 -4.43
N CYS A 63 -1.68 8.56 -3.54
CA CYS A 63 -0.79 7.40 -3.50
C CYS A 63 -0.91 6.52 -4.77
N VAL A 64 -2.13 6.31 -5.26
CA VAL A 64 -2.39 5.58 -6.50
C VAL A 64 -1.83 6.34 -7.70
N GLU A 65 -2.07 7.65 -7.79
CA GLU A 65 -1.52 8.50 -8.87
C GLU A 65 0.00 8.53 -8.86
N MET A 66 0.63 8.58 -7.70
CA MET A 66 2.09 8.49 -7.60
C MET A 66 2.62 7.16 -8.17
N THR A 67 1.96 6.05 -7.87
CA THR A 67 2.34 4.74 -8.42
C THR A 67 2.16 4.71 -9.95
N ARG A 68 1.05 5.26 -10.46
CA ARG A 68 0.82 5.41 -11.90
C ARG A 68 1.88 6.28 -12.57
N PHE A 69 2.24 7.39 -11.94
CA PHE A 69 3.30 8.26 -12.43
C PHE A 69 4.64 7.54 -12.56
N VAL A 70 5.04 6.78 -11.55
CA VAL A 70 6.27 5.97 -11.57
C VAL A 70 6.24 4.97 -12.72
N LEU A 71 5.18 4.17 -12.83
CA LEU A 71 5.06 3.15 -13.87
C LEU A 71 5.10 3.76 -15.27
N ARG A 72 4.35 4.85 -15.48
CA ARG A 72 4.30 5.55 -16.78
C ARG A 72 5.65 6.16 -17.15
N THR A 73 6.32 6.82 -16.19
CA THR A 73 7.63 7.45 -16.43
C THR A 73 8.68 6.42 -16.87
N LEU A 74 8.55 5.18 -16.39
CA LEU A 74 9.45 4.08 -16.73
C LEU A 74 8.88 3.17 -17.84
N GLY A 75 7.88 3.63 -18.60
CA GLY A 75 7.38 2.94 -19.79
C GLY A 75 6.54 1.69 -19.52
N PHE A 76 6.12 1.45 -18.27
CA PHE A 76 5.19 0.37 -17.94
C PHE A 76 3.75 0.83 -18.16
N GLU A 77 3.25 0.73 -19.39
CA GLU A 77 1.87 1.12 -19.75
C GLU A 77 0.87 -0.04 -19.57
N ASN A 78 1.33 -1.28 -19.74
CA ASN A 78 0.51 -2.49 -19.68
C ASN A 78 0.56 -3.13 -18.28
N TYR A 79 0.00 -2.46 -17.28
CA TYR A 79 -0.21 -3.05 -15.97
C TYR A 79 -1.68 -3.35 -15.73
N ARG A 80 -1.95 -4.25 -14.81
CA ARG A 80 -3.29 -4.48 -14.25
C ARG A 80 -3.32 -4.07 -12.79
N VAL A 81 -4.49 -3.68 -12.34
CA VAL A 81 -4.74 -3.29 -10.96
C VAL A 81 -5.53 -4.37 -10.25
N ARG A 82 -5.06 -4.79 -9.11
CA ARG A 82 -5.67 -5.82 -8.28
C ARG A 82 -6.11 -5.23 -6.95
N LEU A 83 -7.40 -5.28 -6.67
CA LEU A 83 -7.96 -4.91 -5.38
C LEU A 83 -7.98 -6.16 -4.50
N GLY A 84 -7.10 -6.23 -3.52
CA GLY A 84 -7.03 -7.31 -2.54
C GLY A 84 -8.00 -7.05 -1.40
N PHE A 85 -9.09 -7.80 -1.35
CA PHE A 85 -10.12 -7.74 -0.30
C PHE A 85 -10.00 -8.93 0.63
N ARG A 86 -10.60 -8.83 1.82
CA ARG A 86 -10.63 -9.94 2.78
C ARG A 86 -11.47 -11.10 2.24
N ASP A 87 -11.19 -12.29 2.76
CA ASP A 87 -12.14 -13.39 2.80
C ASP A 87 -12.88 -13.33 4.15
N PRO A 88 -14.19 -13.05 4.19
CA PRO A 88 -14.93 -12.93 5.46
C PRO A 88 -14.94 -14.20 6.32
N ASN A 89 -14.64 -15.35 5.72
CA ASN A 89 -14.62 -16.64 6.42
C ASN A 89 -13.23 -16.98 7.00
N SER A 90 -12.22 -16.15 6.75
CA SER A 90 -10.86 -16.41 7.21
C SER A 90 -10.54 -15.67 8.51
N SER A 91 -9.94 -16.36 9.47
CA SER A 91 -9.46 -15.80 10.73
C SER A 91 -8.14 -15.02 10.60
N LYS A 92 -7.59 -14.90 9.39
CA LYS A 92 -6.36 -14.15 9.10
C LYS A 92 -6.48 -12.65 9.38
N TYR A 93 -7.69 -12.11 9.23
CA TYR A 93 -7.92 -10.67 9.22
C TYR A 93 -8.28 -10.13 10.60
N VAL A 94 -7.66 -9.01 10.99
CA VAL A 94 -7.89 -8.37 12.28
C VAL A 94 -8.83 -7.16 12.13
N GLY A 95 -9.56 -6.83 13.21
CA GLY A 95 -10.52 -5.74 13.22
C GLY A 95 -11.96 -6.20 13.03
N SER A 96 -12.89 -5.27 13.17
CA SER A 96 -14.32 -5.57 13.04
C SER A 96 -14.77 -5.64 11.57
N PRO A 97 -15.82 -6.43 11.27
CA PRO A 97 -16.38 -6.49 9.92
C PRO A 97 -16.75 -5.12 9.34
N GLU A 98 -17.32 -4.24 10.15
CA GLU A 98 -17.78 -2.90 9.73
C GLU A 98 -16.61 -2.00 9.27
N VAL A 99 -15.47 -2.11 9.94
CA VAL A 99 -14.26 -1.39 9.55
C VAL A 99 -13.75 -1.89 8.20
N TRP A 100 -13.78 -3.20 7.99
CA TRP A 100 -13.40 -3.80 6.72
C TRP A 100 -14.34 -3.41 5.57
N ASP A 101 -15.66 -3.49 5.79
CA ASP A 101 -16.65 -3.12 4.78
C ASP A 101 -16.48 -1.66 4.34
N ARG A 102 -16.25 -0.76 5.28
CA ARG A 102 -15.96 0.65 5.00
C ARG A 102 -14.65 0.84 4.24
N ALA A 103 -13.60 0.16 4.64
CA ALA A 103 -12.28 0.26 3.98
C ALA A 103 -12.34 -0.27 2.54
N GLU A 104 -12.94 -1.44 2.33
CA GLU A 104 -13.11 -2.05 1.01
C GLU A 104 -13.98 -1.17 0.10
N ALA A 105 -15.10 -0.66 0.60
CA ALA A 105 -15.96 0.27 -0.14
C ALA A 105 -15.24 1.57 -0.52
N THR A 106 -14.37 2.09 0.35
CA THR A 106 -13.56 3.28 0.05
C THR A 106 -12.59 3.01 -1.09
N LEU A 107 -11.88 1.88 -1.07
CA LEU A 107 -10.98 1.48 -2.16
C LEU A 107 -11.72 1.31 -3.47
N GLU A 108 -12.83 0.57 -3.46
CA GLU A 108 -13.63 0.30 -4.66
C GLU A 108 -14.14 1.61 -5.29
N ARG A 109 -14.66 2.52 -4.47
CA ARG A 109 -15.13 3.83 -4.93
C ARG A 109 -13.98 4.66 -5.52
N VAL A 110 -12.88 4.84 -4.80
CA VAL A 110 -11.75 5.67 -5.27
C VAL A 110 -11.15 5.09 -6.55
N CYS A 111 -10.94 3.78 -6.61
CA CYS A 111 -10.38 3.14 -7.81
C CYS A 111 -11.36 3.17 -9.00
N GLY A 112 -12.66 3.09 -8.75
CA GLY A 112 -13.69 3.26 -9.77
C GLY A 112 -13.73 4.67 -10.37
N GLU A 113 -13.60 5.70 -9.52
CA GLU A 113 -13.52 7.11 -9.96
C GLU A 113 -12.25 7.42 -10.78
N MET A 114 -11.19 6.65 -10.61
CA MET A 114 -9.89 6.89 -11.25
C MET A 114 -9.75 6.23 -12.64
N GLU A 115 -10.73 5.49 -13.08
CA GLU A 115 -10.72 4.78 -14.38
C GLU A 115 -9.42 3.96 -14.60
N LEU A 116 -9.05 3.18 -13.57
CA LEU A 116 -7.83 2.36 -13.61
C LEU A 116 -7.96 1.21 -14.64
N PRO A 117 -6.87 0.86 -15.35
CA PRO A 117 -6.92 -0.19 -16.37
C PRO A 117 -6.98 -1.58 -15.73
N ASN A 118 -7.76 -2.48 -16.35
CA ASN A 118 -7.75 -3.91 -16.02
C ASN A 118 -7.91 -4.21 -14.53
N VAL A 119 -8.91 -3.59 -13.88
CA VAL A 119 -9.18 -3.77 -12.45
C VAL A 119 -9.79 -5.14 -12.20
N SER A 120 -9.26 -5.87 -11.24
CA SER A 120 -9.83 -7.12 -10.70
C SER A 120 -9.94 -7.06 -9.18
N ILE A 121 -10.97 -7.69 -8.62
CA ILE A 121 -11.13 -7.86 -7.17
C ILE A 121 -10.75 -9.30 -6.82
N GLU A 122 -9.78 -9.45 -5.90
CA GLU A 122 -9.33 -10.75 -5.42
C GLU A 122 -9.60 -10.88 -3.92
N ARG A 123 -10.58 -11.72 -3.58
CA ARG A 123 -10.91 -12.01 -2.18
C ARG A 123 -9.90 -12.98 -1.56
N GLY A 124 -9.51 -12.70 -0.33
CA GLY A 124 -8.46 -13.46 0.37
C GLY A 124 -7.05 -12.91 0.19
N ASP A 125 -6.85 -11.92 -0.68
CA ASP A 125 -5.53 -11.34 -0.99
C ASP A 125 -5.20 -10.05 -0.21
N ALA A 126 -6.10 -9.57 0.64
CA ALA A 126 -5.83 -8.42 1.50
C ALA A 126 -4.66 -8.67 2.48
N ALA A 127 -4.00 -7.61 2.91
CA ALA A 127 -3.14 -7.66 4.08
C ALA A 127 -3.97 -8.02 5.33
N PHE A 128 -3.36 -8.59 6.36
CA PHE A 128 -4.12 -9.00 7.55
C PHE A 128 -4.77 -7.82 8.28
N TYR A 129 -4.27 -6.60 8.07
CA TYR A 129 -4.72 -5.36 8.71
C TYR A 129 -5.60 -4.48 7.84
N GLY A 130 -5.69 -4.72 6.53
CA GLY A 130 -6.49 -3.88 5.65
C GLY A 130 -6.47 -4.28 4.18
N PRO A 131 -7.42 -3.76 3.39
CA PRO A 131 -7.47 -3.96 1.95
C PRO A 131 -6.36 -3.19 1.23
N LYS A 132 -6.05 -3.61 0.00
CA LYS A 132 -4.93 -3.06 -0.77
C LYS A 132 -5.26 -2.93 -2.25
N VAL A 133 -4.51 -2.05 -2.89
CA VAL A 133 -4.41 -1.93 -4.34
C VAL A 133 -3.00 -2.31 -4.76
N ASP A 134 -2.87 -3.34 -5.58
CA ASP A 134 -1.60 -3.80 -6.13
C ASP A 134 -1.51 -3.51 -7.61
N PHE A 135 -0.33 -3.09 -8.06
CA PHE A 135 -0.01 -2.89 -9.46
C PHE A 135 0.84 -4.08 -9.94
N VAL A 136 0.30 -4.80 -10.92
CA VAL A 136 0.92 -6.02 -11.42
C VAL A 136 1.36 -5.81 -12.87
N VAL A 137 2.64 -5.98 -13.14
CA VAL A 137 3.22 -5.96 -14.48
C VAL A 137 3.68 -7.35 -14.90
N ASN A 138 3.75 -7.60 -16.19
CA ASN A 138 4.35 -8.83 -16.69
C ASN A 138 5.81 -8.60 -17.04
N ASP A 139 6.66 -9.57 -16.71
CA ASP A 139 8.05 -9.58 -17.16
C ASP A 139 8.16 -9.94 -18.65
N CYS A 140 9.37 -9.96 -19.19
CA CYS A 140 9.62 -10.28 -20.60
C CYS A 140 9.19 -11.70 -21.01
N LEU A 141 8.96 -12.61 -20.06
CA LEU A 141 8.46 -13.96 -20.28
C LEU A 141 6.94 -14.07 -20.06
N GLY A 142 6.25 -12.93 -19.81
CA GLY A 142 4.82 -12.89 -19.55
C GLY A 142 4.42 -13.32 -18.12
N ARG A 143 5.34 -13.48 -17.19
CA ARG A 143 5.05 -13.83 -15.79
C ARG A 143 4.60 -12.60 -15.02
N PRO A 144 3.49 -12.67 -14.26
CA PRO A 144 2.98 -11.53 -13.52
C PRO A 144 3.79 -11.30 -12.24
N TRP A 145 4.17 -10.04 -12.00
CA TRP A 145 4.85 -9.60 -10.79
C TRP A 145 4.15 -8.40 -10.17
N GLN A 146 3.84 -8.50 -8.90
CA GLN A 146 3.40 -7.35 -8.12
C GLN A 146 4.60 -6.41 -7.90
N LEU A 147 4.45 -5.16 -8.31
CA LEU A 147 5.39 -4.07 -8.03
C LEU A 147 4.81 -3.15 -6.97
N GLY A 148 4.16 -2.06 -7.37
CA GLY A 148 3.61 -1.08 -6.46
C GLY A 148 2.42 -1.60 -5.64
N THR A 149 2.26 -1.03 -4.46
CA THR A 149 1.13 -1.31 -3.57
C THR A 149 0.71 -0.07 -2.79
N VAL A 150 -0.59 0.06 -2.56
CA VAL A 150 -1.18 1.05 -1.64
C VAL A 150 -2.18 0.30 -0.75
N GLN A 151 -2.04 0.45 0.56
CA GLN A 151 -2.79 -0.31 1.55
C GLN A 151 -3.47 0.62 2.54
N LEU A 152 -4.74 0.39 2.81
CA LEU A 152 -5.52 1.17 3.76
C LEU A 152 -5.61 0.43 5.09
N ASP A 153 -5.30 1.11 6.19
CA ASP A 153 -5.15 0.51 7.50
C ASP A 153 -5.85 1.30 8.59
N TYR A 154 -6.92 0.72 9.12
CA TYR A 154 -7.64 1.19 10.30
C TYR A 154 -7.24 0.43 11.57
N ASN A 155 -6.47 -0.66 11.44
CA ASN A 155 -6.22 -1.59 12.53
C ASN A 155 -4.99 -1.22 13.36
N LEU A 156 -3.86 -0.92 12.73
CA LEU A 156 -2.66 -0.54 13.47
C LEU A 156 -2.87 0.72 14.31
N PRO A 157 -3.58 1.77 13.85
CA PRO A 157 -3.89 2.94 14.69
C PRO A 157 -4.84 2.66 15.85
N SER A 158 -5.56 1.55 15.83
CA SER A 158 -6.62 1.23 16.80
C SER A 158 -6.11 1.11 18.24
N GLU A 159 -7.05 1.18 19.20
CA GLU A 159 -6.77 1.05 20.62
C GLU A 159 -6.16 -0.31 21.00
N GLN A 160 -6.58 -1.37 20.30
CA GLN A 160 -6.09 -2.74 20.51
C GLN A 160 -4.66 -2.96 20.01
N ARG A 161 -4.09 -1.98 19.28
CA ARG A 161 -2.75 -2.06 18.68
C ARG A 161 -1.84 -0.95 19.22
N PHE A 162 -1.72 0.15 18.50
CA PHE A 162 -0.78 1.22 18.85
C PHE A 162 -1.46 2.43 19.51
N ALA A 163 -2.78 2.43 19.62
CA ALA A 163 -3.58 3.48 20.26
C ALA A 163 -3.15 4.90 19.80
N LEU A 164 -3.01 5.09 18.47
CA LEU A 164 -2.61 6.38 17.93
C LEU A 164 -3.76 7.38 18.08
N GLU A 165 -3.41 8.63 18.42
CA GLU A 165 -4.40 9.69 18.61
C GLU A 165 -3.93 11.01 18.00
N TYR A 166 -4.90 11.84 17.62
CA TYR A 166 -4.73 13.26 17.38
C TYR A 166 -5.87 14.03 18.04
N ILE A 167 -5.63 15.30 18.38
CA ILE A 167 -6.68 16.18 18.91
C ILE A 167 -7.41 16.81 17.72
N GLY A 168 -8.71 16.55 17.65
CA GLY A 168 -9.61 17.08 16.62
C GLY A 168 -9.98 18.56 16.83
N PRO A 169 -10.75 19.14 15.90
CA PRO A 169 -11.25 20.51 16.02
C PRO A 169 -12.24 20.69 17.17
N ASP A 170 -12.83 19.60 17.64
CA ASP A 170 -13.71 19.54 18.81
C ASP A 170 -12.95 19.44 20.16
N ASN A 171 -11.64 19.53 20.09
CA ASN A 171 -10.72 19.42 21.23
C ASN A 171 -10.74 18.05 21.94
N ARG A 172 -11.11 16.99 21.20
CA ARG A 172 -11.19 15.60 21.68
C ARG A 172 -10.17 14.72 20.94
N PRO A 173 -9.78 13.58 21.55
CA PRO A 173 -8.94 12.61 20.88
C PRO A 173 -9.72 11.86 19.80
N HIS A 174 -9.09 11.69 18.64
CA HIS A 174 -9.57 10.92 17.50
C HIS A 174 -8.50 9.95 17.03
N ARG A 175 -8.90 8.88 16.33
CA ARG A 175 -8.00 7.91 15.72
C ARG A 175 -7.65 8.33 14.30
N PRO A 176 -6.35 8.41 13.94
CA PRO A 176 -5.98 8.58 12.54
C PRO A 176 -6.22 7.29 11.76
N VAL A 177 -6.33 7.41 10.46
CA VAL A 177 -6.23 6.32 9.51
C VAL A 177 -4.81 6.28 8.96
N MET A 178 -4.29 5.10 8.68
CA MET A 178 -2.99 4.96 8.01
C MET A 178 -3.15 4.48 6.59
N ILE A 179 -2.30 5.01 5.71
CA ILE A 179 -2.10 4.50 4.36
C ILE A 179 -0.64 4.13 4.22
N HIS A 180 -0.38 2.89 3.81
CA HIS A 180 0.95 2.40 3.48
C HIS A 180 1.12 2.42 1.97
N ARG A 181 2.22 2.92 1.45
CA ARG A 181 2.49 2.88 0.02
C ARG A 181 3.94 2.55 -0.28
N ALA A 182 4.13 1.80 -1.35
CA ALA A 182 5.42 1.53 -1.96
C ALA A 182 5.23 1.47 -3.49
N PRO A 183 5.40 2.59 -4.23
CA PRO A 183 5.23 2.65 -5.68
C PRO A 183 6.12 1.69 -6.46
N PHE A 184 7.38 1.54 -6.08
CA PHE A 184 8.29 0.56 -6.66
C PHE A 184 8.12 -0.84 -6.06
N GLY A 185 7.69 -0.92 -4.79
CA GLY A 185 7.73 -2.13 -4.00
C GLY A 185 9.15 -2.48 -3.56
N SER A 186 9.69 -3.66 -3.92
CA SER A 186 11.09 -3.97 -3.73
C SER A 186 11.91 -3.41 -4.90
N PHE A 187 12.95 -2.60 -4.61
CA PHE A 187 13.85 -2.09 -5.64
C PHE A 187 14.57 -3.21 -6.39
N GLU A 188 14.95 -4.27 -5.71
CA GLU A 188 15.62 -5.42 -6.32
C GLU A 188 14.74 -6.08 -7.37
N ARG A 189 13.47 -6.33 -7.05
CA ARG A 189 12.48 -6.86 -8.00
C ARG A 189 12.22 -5.87 -9.13
N PHE A 190 12.01 -4.61 -8.80
CA PHE A 190 11.72 -3.57 -9.77
C PHE A 190 12.87 -3.42 -10.78
N MET A 191 14.11 -3.37 -10.29
CA MET A 191 15.31 -3.31 -11.13
C MET A 191 15.46 -4.54 -12.02
N GLY A 192 15.19 -5.73 -11.49
CA GLY A 192 15.22 -6.96 -12.30
C GLY A 192 14.26 -6.89 -13.48
N ILE A 193 13.02 -6.48 -13.23
CA ILE A 193 12.01 -6.33 -14.29
C ILE A 193 12.37 -5.21 -15.26
N LEU A 194 12.87 -4.08 -14.75
CA LEU A 194 13.26 -2.93 -15.56
C LEU A 194 14.40 -3.27 -16.53
N ILE A 195 15.43 -3.98 -16.04
CA ILE A 195 16.57 -4.43 -16.87
C ILE A 195 16.07 -5.35 -18.00
N GLU A 196 15.19 -6.29 -17.69
CA GLU A 196 14.63 -7.19 -18.70
C GLU A 196 13.72 -6.42 -19.68
N HIS A 197 12.90 -5.51 -19.21
CA HIS A 197 11.96 -4.74 -20.03
C HIS A 197 12.69 -3.89 -21.08
N PHE A 198 13.78 -3.24 -20.72
CA PHE A 198 14.58 -2.40 -21.62
C PHE A 198 15.77 -3.11 -22.25
N ALA A 199 15.96 -4.42 -22.00
CA ALA A 199 17.16 -5.14 -22.39
C ALA A 199 18.46 -4.37 -22.01
N ALA A 200 18.45 -3.75 -20.83
CA ALA A 200 19.45 -2.85 -20.28
C ALA A 200 19.69 -1.53 -21.06
N ALA A 201 18.90 -1.23 -22.08
CA ALA A 201 18.96 0.05 -22.81
C ALA A 201 17.93 1.03 -22.21
N PHE A 202 18.25 1.57 -21.04
CA PHE A 202 17.38 2.51 -20.32
C PHE A 202 17.14 3.80 -21.11
N PRO A 203 15.96 4.44 -20.93
CA PRO A 203 15.66 5.74 -21.54
C PRO A 203 16.54 6.87 -21.02
#